data_956ca8cb20e74351830db11aa39e753f
#
_entry.id   956ca8cb20e74351830db11aa39e753f
#
_cell.length_a   1.000
_cell.length_b   1.000
_cell.length_c   1.000
_cell.angle_alpha   90.00
_cell.angle_beta   90.00
_cell.angle_gamma   90.00
#
_symmetry.space_group_name_H-M   'P 1'
#
loop_
_entity.id
_entity.type
_entity.pdbx_description
1 polymer ?
#
loop_
_entity_poly.entity_id
_entity_poly.type
_entity_poly.pdbx_seq_one_letter_code
_entity_poly.pdbx_strand_id
1 'polypeptide(L)'
;MAGPARADALKDEIAPTGKLRVAIAISPAGGAFWSTRTEAGGYAGVPVDLGREMAAQLGVGVEYVAHQNSGQIVDAAAKGSWDITFLPKDPERETKMLFGPIYEVADATYIVKAGSTATDFQTLDQPGVKVAAVNNTTTMRGAIAHLKNAKVTGYQTYDEIFGLLNNGEVDAFALSRDQLNAMARKIPGTRVLGETFKQTVTAVAVPLNHPLALAFATAFMTEAISNGTLRKAYDNNGLKDTPIRAKTQ
;
A
#
# COMPACT_ATOMS: atom_id res chain seq x y z
N MET A 1 -23.17 7.81 -22.81
CA MET A 1 -22.62 9.14 -22.44
C MET A 1 -23.41 9.66 -21.24
N ALA A 2 -22.76 9.96 -20.12
CA ALA A 2 -23.42 10.61 -18.98
C ALA A 2 -23.73 12.07 -19.37
N GLY A 3 -24.94 12.55 -19.03
CA GLY A 3 -25.31 13.94 -19.29
C GLY A 3 -24.47 14.93 -18.44
N PRO A 4 -24.41 16.23 -18.82
CA PRO A 4 -23.56 17.22 -18.15
C PRO A 4 -23.81 17.32 -16.63
N ALA A 5 -25.04 17.29 -16.17
CA ALA A 5 -25.37 17.33 -14.73
C ALA A 5 -24.79 16.15 -13.92
N ARG A 6 -24.61 14.97 -14.53
CA ARG A 6 -24.01 13.81 -13.87
C ARG A 6 -22.47 13.89 -13.85
N ALA A 7 -21.89 14.52 -14.88
CA ALA A 7 -20.45 14.78 -14.91
C ALA A 7 -20.04 15.81 -13.86
N ASP A 8 -20.86 16.86 -13.64
CA ASP A 8 -20.62 17.86 -12.61
C ASP A 8 -20.75 17.25 -11.20
N ALA A 9 -21.81 16.47 -10.93
CA ALA A 9 -22.00 15.78 -9.66
C ALA A 9 -20.85 14.79 -9.34
N LEU A 10 -20.28 14.12 -10.36
CA LEU A 10 -19.11 13.27 -10.17
C LEU A 10 -17.88 14.10 -9.80
N LYS A 11 -17.63 15.23 -10.48
CA LYS A 11 -16.49 16.10 -10.17
C LYS A 11 -16.61 16.73 -8.78
N ASP A 12 -17.81 17.13 -8.38
CA ASP A 12 -18.07 17.67 -7.04
C ASP A 12 -17.79 16.64 -5.95
N GLU A 13 -17.98 15.34 -6.23
CA GLU A 13 -17.72 14.28 -5.27
C GLU A 13 -16.24 13.83 -5.26
N ILE A 14 -15.59 13.70 -6.42
CA ILE A 14 -14.23 13.11 -6.54
C ILE A 14 -13.11 14.16 -6.67
N ALA A 15 -13.43 15.38 -7.03
CA ALA A 15 -12.47 16.47 -7.19
C ALA A 15 -13.03 17.81 -6.70
N PRO A 16 -13.51 17.88 -5.43
CA PRO A 16 -14.22 19.04 -4.89
C PRO A 16 -13.37 20.32 -4.86
N THR A 17 -12.05 20.19 -4.96
CA THR A 17 -11.12 21.33 -5.00
C THR A 17 -10.73 21.73 -6.43
N GLY A 18 -11.34 21.12 -7.46
CA GLY A 18 -10.93 21.26 -8.87
C GLY A 18 -9.71 20.42 -9.24
N LYS A 19 -9.17 19.65 -8.30
CA LYS A 19 -8.08 18.67 -8.50
C LYS A 19 -8.46 17.34 -7.87
N LEU A 20 -8.00 16.24 -8.46
CA LEU A 20 -8.07 14.92 -7.84
C LEU A 20 -6.95 14.79 -6.79
N ARG A 21 -7.31 14.73 -5.51
CA ARG A 21 -6.36 14.54 -4.41
C ARG A 21 -6.14 13.04 -4.19
N VAL A 22 -4.96 12.57 -4.52
CA VAL A 22 -4.58 11.14 -4.43
C VAL A 22 -3.73 10.92 -3.19
N ALA A 23 -4.24 10.18 -2.19
CA ALA A 23 -3.44 9.80 -1.04
C ALA A 23 -2.48 8.66 -1.40
N ILE A 24 -1.21 8.83 -1.06
CA ILE A 24 -0.13 7.88 -1.34
C ILE A 24 0.69 7.59 -0.08
N ALA A 25 1.12 6.33 0.07
CA ALA A 25 2.03 5.94 1.14
C ALA A 25 3.48 5.89 0.61
N ILE A 26 4.41 6.49 1.35
CA ILE A 26 5.81 6.60 0.94
C ILE A 26 6.66 5.50 1.56
N SER A 27 7.45 4.83 0.73
CA SER A 27 8.53 3.92 1.14
C SER A 27 9.74 4.10 0.23
N PRO A 28 10.96 4.05 0.77
CA PRO A 28 12.18 4.17 -0.03
C PRO A 28 12.38 3.08 -1.09
N ALA A 29 11.67 1.96 -0.97
CA ALA A 29 11.77 0.83 -1.89
C ALA A 29 10.75 0.91 -3.05
N GLY A 30 9.72 1.76 -2.94
CA GLY A 30 8.61 1.76 -3.90
C GLY A 30 7.82 0.45 -3.88
N GLY A 31 7.21 0.08 -5.00
CA GLY A 31 6.43 -1.15 -5.18
C GLY A 31 5.06 -0.90 -5.81
N ALA A 32 4.23 -1.94 -5.91
CA ALA A 32 2.90 -1.82 -6.54
C ALA A 32 1.90 -0.99 -5.70
N PHE A 33 2.11 -0.94 -4.40
CA PHE A 33 1.33 -0.12 -3.46
C PHE A 33 2.08 1.15 -3.02
N TRP A 34 3.40 1.05 -2.77
CA TRP A 34 4.20 2.13 -2.23
C TRP A 34 4.66 3.11 -3.30
N SER A 35 4.75 4.37 -2.93
CA SER A 35 5.33 5.44 -3.76
C SER A 35 6.66 5.91 -3.18
N THR A 36 7.51 6.50 -4.01
CA THR A 36 8.79 7.08 -3.60
C THR A 36 8.80 8.59 -3.84
N ARG A 37 9.67 9.31 -3.13
CA ARG A 37 10.02 10.68 -3.49
C ARG A 37 11.06 10.68 -4.60
N THR A 38 10.90 11.56 -5.57
CA THR A 38 11.89 11.77 -6.63
C THR A 38 12.87 12.88 -6.24
N GLU A 39 14.06 12.89 -6.84
CA GLU A 39 15.06 13.95 -6.64
C GLU A 39 14.54 15.34 -7.03
N ALA A 40 13.63 15.40 -8.00
CA ALA A 40 12.98 16.64 -8.43
C ALA A 40 11.88 17.14 -7.47
N GLY A 41 11.71 16.51 -6.29
CA GLY A 41 10.72 16.89 -5.29
C GLY A 41 9.30 16.38 -5.55
N GLY A 42 9.08 15.56 -6.58
CA GLY A 42 7.81 14.92 -6.89
C GLY A 42 7.70 13.51 -6.32
N TYR A 43 6.79 12.71 -6.90
CA TYR A 43 6.52 11.33 -6.52
C TYR A 43 6.56 10.40 -7.72
N ALA A 44 6.95 9.14 -7.49
CA ALA A 44 6.88 8.04 -8.43
C ALA A 44 6.27 6.80 -7.74
N GLY A 45 5.63 5.94 -8.51
CA GLY A 45 4.96 4.73 -8.02
C GLY A 45 3.74 4.38 -8.84
N VAL A 46 3.30 3.13 -8.76
CA VAL A 46 2.07 2.68 -9.44
C VAL A 46 0.85 3.53 -9.03
N PRO A 47 0.62 3.84 -7.73
CA PRO A 47 -0.46 4.74 -7.32
C PRO A 47 -0.37 6.16 -7.91
N VAL A 48 0.86 6.66 -8.12
CA VAL A 48 1.11 7.98 -8.72
C VAL A 48 0.71 7.98 -10.19
N ASP A 49 1.12 6.96 -10.95
CA ASP A 49 0.78 6.85 -12.36
C ASP A 49 -0.73 6.64 -12.56
N LEU A 50 -1.36 5.74 -11.80
CA LEU A 50 -2.80 5.52 -11.85
C LEU A 50 -3.60 6.78 -11.47
N GLY A 51 -3.20 7.50 -10.43
CA GLY A 51 -3.83 8.75 -10.02
C GLY A 51 -3.74 9.83 -11.09
N ARG A 52 -2.60 9.91 -11.79
CA ARG A 52 -2.42 10.84 -12.92
C ARG A 52 -3.35 10.51 -14.10
N GLU A 53 -3.44 9.24 -14.46
CA GLU A 53 -4.34 8.78 -15.54
C GLU A 53 -5.81 9.01 -15.18
N MET A 54 -6.21 8.76 -13.92
CA MET A 54 -7.57 9.08 -13.46
C MET A 54 -7.90 10.56 -13.54
N ALA A 55 -6.99 11.43 -13.08
CA ALA A 55 -7.17 12.88 -13.17
C ALA A 55 -7.29 13.35 -14.63
N ALA A 56 -6.48 12.79 -15.51
CA ALA A 56 -6.55 13.07 -16.94
C ALA A 56 -7.90 12.67 -17.55
N GLN A 57 -8.44 11.49 -17.18
CA GLN A 57 -9.74 11.02 -17.65
C GLN A 57 -10.90 11.88 -17.10
N LEU A 58 -10.77 12.44 -15.88
CA LEU A 58 -11.72 13.40 -15.30
C LEU A 58 -11.61 14.80 -15.92
N GLY A 59 -10.50 15.11 -16.62
CA GLY A 59 -10.21 16.44 -17.12
C GLY A 59 -9.89 17.44 -16.02
N VAL A 60 -9.21 17.00 -14.93
CA VAL A 60 -8.78 17.84 -13.79
C VAL A 60 -7.30 17.66 -13.51
N GLY A 61 -6.71 18.57 -12.72
CA GLY A 61 -5.35 18.40 -12.22
C GLY A 61 -5.26 17.31 -11.15
N VAL A 62 -4.05 16.78 -10.90
CA VAL A 62 -3.78 15.85 -9.82
C VAL A 62 -3.01 16.54 -8.70
N GLU A 63 -3.30 16.18 -7.46
CA GLU A 63 -2.55 16.56 -6.26
C GLU A 63 -2.25 15.30 -5.43
N TYR A 64 -1.00 15.11 -5.01
CA TYR A 64 -0.63 13.95 -4.19
C TYR A 64 -0.53 14.33 -2.72
N VAL A 65 -1.29 13.62 -1.88
CA VAL A 65 -1.29 13.77 -0.42
C VAL A 65 -0.45 12.64 0.16
N ALA A 66 0.80 12.95 0.48
CA ALA A 66 1.76 11.95 0.93
C ALA A 66 1.63 11.62 2.42
N HIS A 67 1.62 10.34 2.74
CA HIS A 67 1.58 9.79 4.09
C HIS A 67 2.75 8.83 4.32
N GLN A 68 3.17 8.66 5.57
CA GLN A 68 4.29 7.76 5.91
C GLN A 68 3.89 6.28 5.85
N ASN A 69 2.60 5.98 5.99
CA ASN A 69 2.07 4.62 5.93
C ASN A 69 0.57 4.61 5.59
N SER A 70 0.05 3.42 5.30
CA SER A 70 -1.37 3.24 4.95
C SER A 70 -2.33 3.50 6.12
N GLY A 71 -1.88 3.38 7.36
CA GLY A 71 -2.70 3.71 8.54
C GLY A 71 -3.03 5.20 8.58
N GLN A 72 -2.04 6.07 8.32
CA GLN A 72 -2.25 7.51 8.25
C GLN A 72 -3.23 7.93 7.14
N ILE A 73 -3.24 7.22 5.99
CA ILE A 73 -4.23 7.44 4.93
C ILE A 73 -5.64 7.13 5.47
N VAL A 74 -5.79 6.01 6.18
CA VAL A 74 -7.08 5.61 6.79
C VAL A 74 -7.54 6.64 7.81
N ASP A 75 -6.65 7.11 8.69
CA ASP A 75 -6.97 8.12 9.72
C ASP A 75 -7.33 9.48 9.12
N ALA A 76 -6.83 9.78 7.92
CA ALA A 76 -7.13 11.00 7.18
C ALA A 76 -8.44 10.96 6.38
N ALA A 77 -9.02 9.77 6.15
CA ALA A 77 -10.25 9.61 5.36
C ALA A 77 -11.41 10.45 5.89
N ALA A 78 -11.67 10.38 7.20
CA ALA A 78 -12.77 11.13 7.85
C ALA A 78 -12.57 12.65 7.84
N LYS A 79 -11.36 13.14 7.53
CA LYS A 79 -11.01 14.56 7.48
C LYS A 79 -11.24 15.19 6.11
N GLY A 80 -11.62 14.39 5.09
CA GLY A 80 -11.80 14.87 3.73
C GLY A 80 -10.52 15.43 3.08
N SER A 81 -9.34 14.95 3.50
CA SER A 81 -8.06 15.47 3.04
C SER A 81 -7.59 14.86 1.72
N TRP A 82 -8.27 13.83 1.23
CA TRP A 82 -8.02 13.17 -0.05
C TRP A 82 -9.32 12.61 -0.64
N ASP A 83 -9.32 12.35 -1.94
CA ASP A 83 -10.49 11.92 -2.70
C ASP A 83 -10.40 10.46 -3.13
N ILE A 84 -9.20 9.98 -3.43
CA ILE A 84 -8.93 8.61 -3.86
C ILE A 84 -7.62 8.12 -3.27
N THR A 85 -7.52 6.82 -3.10
CA THR A 85 -6.28 6.16 -2.70
C THR A 85 -6.21 4.74 -3.25
N PHE A 86 -5.03 4.15 -3.16
CA PHE A 86 -4.75 2.75 -3.48
C PHE A 86 -4.11 2.15 -2.24
N LEU A 87 -4.80 1.25 -1.54
CA LEU A 87 -4.26 0.71 -0.29
C LEU A 87 -4.73 -0.72 -0.01
N PRO A 88 -4.01 -1.44 0.88
CA PRO A 88 -4.42 -2.76 1.31
C PRO A 88 -5.82 -2.75 1.93
N LYS A 89 -6.67 -3.67 1.45
CA LYS A 89 -8.06 -3.87 1.90
C LYS A 89 -8.10 -4.88 3.03
N ASP A 90 -8.90 -4.60 4.06
CA ASP A 90 -9.29 -5.55 5.10
C ASP A 90 -10.62 -5.14 5.75
N PRO A 91 -11.26 -6.01 6.57
CA PRO A 91 -12.56 -5.74 7.17
C PRO A 91 -12.61 -4.47 8.02
N GLU A 92 -11.53 -4.11 8.73
CA GLU A 92 -11.49 -2.87 9.52
C GLU A 92 -11.58 -1.64 8.62
N ARG A 93 -10.86 -1.64 7.51
CA ARG A 93 -10.84 -0.52 6.55
C ARG A 93 -12.14 -0.40 5.76
N GLU A 94 -12.83 -1.53 5.51
CA GLU A 94 -14.14 -1.52 4.86
C GLU A 94 -15.22 -0.81 5.69
N THR A 95 -15.02 -0.62 7.00
CA THR A 95 -15.90 0.21 7.83
C THR A 95 -15.66 1.71 7.69
N LYS A 96 -14.53 2.11 7.06
CA LYS A 96 -14.05 3.51 7.00
C LYS A 96 -14.00 4.07 5.59
N MET A 97 -14.05 3.22 4.56
CA MET A 97 -13.97 3.59 3.16
C MET A 97 -14.59 2.54 2.25
N LEU A 98 -14.89 2.93 1.02
CA LEU A 98 -15.40 2.05 -0.03
C LEU A 98 -14.25 1.59 -0.92
N PHE A 99 -14.25 0.30 -1.28
CA PHE A 99 -13.22 -0.32 -2.09
C PHE A 99 -13.76 -0.75 -3.46
N GLY A 100 -13.00 -0.44 -4.51
CA GLY A 100 -13.20 -0.93 -5.87
C GLY A 100 -12.35 -2.18 -6.16
N PRO A 101 -12.02 -2.43 -7.45
CA PRO A 101 -11.30 -3.62 -7.87
C PRO A 101 -9.92 -3.78 -7.23
N ILE A 102 -9.59 -5.03 -6.93
CA ILE A 102 -8.26 -5.42 -6.47
C ILE A 102 -7.32 -5.46 -7.68
N TYR A 103 -6.17 -4.81 -7.58
CA TYR A 103 -5.16 -4.82 -8.65
C TYR A 103 -3.85 -5.51 -8.27
N GLU A 104 -3.65 -5.79 -6.97
CA GLU A 104 -2.46 -6.44 -6.45
C GLU A 104 -2.79 -7.44 -5.36
N VAL A 105 -2.02 -8.53 -5.30
CA VAL A 105 -1.97 -9.47 -4.17
C VAL A 105 -0.52 -9.62 -3.75
N ALA A 106 -0.19 -9.14 -2.56
CA ALA A 106 1.13 -9.22 -1.97
C ALA A 106 1.19 -10.26 -0.84
N ASP A 107 2.26 -11.05 -0.82
CA ASP A 107 2.54 -11.98 0.27
C ASP A 107 3.24 -11.26 1.42
N ALA A 108 2.74 -11.38 2.65
CA ALA A 108 3.36 -10.86 3.86
C ALA A 108 4.15 -11.96 4.58
N THR A 109 5.37 -11.61 5.01
CA THR A 109 6.29 -12.50 5.72
C THR A 109 7.13 -11.69 6.71
N TYR A 110 8.22 -12.27 7.19
CA TYR A 110 9.18 -11.62 8.08
C TYR A 110 10.56 -11.59 7.46
N ILE A 111 11.29 -10.48 7.68
CA ILE A 111 12.75 -10.45 7.57
C ILE A 111 13.32 -10.58 8.98
N VAL A 112 14.35 -11.39 9.15
CA VAL A 112 15.07 -11.53 10.42
C VAL A 112 16.42 -10.83 10.36
N LYS A 113 16.87 -10.30 11.52
CA LYS A 113 18.15 -9.59 11.65
C LYS A 113 19.34 -10.48 11.26
N ALA A 114 20.48 -9.84 11.00
CA ALA A 114 21.74 -10.56 10.79
C ALA A 114 22.09 -11.44 11.99
N GLY A 115 22.59 -12.65 11.69
CA GLY A 115 22.95 -13.65 12.73
C GLY A 115 21.77 -14.33 13.40
N SER A 116 20.52 -14.07 13.00
CA SER A 116 19.34 -14.78 13.53
C SER A 116 19.38 -16.27 13.18
N THR A 117 19.05 -17.11 14.15
CA THR A 117 18.89 -18.57 13.97
C THR A 117 17.50 -18.95 13.46
N ALA A 118 16.53 -18.04 13.47
CA ALA A 118 15.19 -18.30 12.98
C ALA A 118 15.19 -18.55 11.47
N THR A 119 14.75 -19.72 11.01
CA THR A 119 14.70 -20.16 9.61
C THR A 119 13.28 -20.21 9.04
N ASP A 120 12.29 -20.27 9.90
CA ASP A 120 10.88 -20.43 9.64
C ASP A 120 10.03 -19.74 10.71
N PHE A 121 8.70 -19.79 10.60
CA PHE A 121 7.81 -19.16 11.56
C PHE A 121 7.83 -19.82 12.94
N GLN A 122 8.05 -21.12 13.03
CA GLN A 122 8.10 -21.83 14.28
C GLN A 122 9.32 -21.39 15.12
N THR A 123 10.46 -21.26 14.48
CA THR A 123 11.71 -20.82 15.12
C THR A 123 11.73 -19.30 15.38
N LEU A 124 10.92 -18.51 14.65
CA LEU A 124 10.73 -17.10 14.93
C LEU A 124 9.79 -16.84 16.12
N ASP A 125 8.69 -17.61 16.24
CA ASP A 125 7.65 -17.37 17.25
C ASP A 125 8.06 -17.90 18.65
N GLN A 126 9.11 -17.31 19.23
CA GLN A 126 9.64 -17.69 20.53
C GLN A 126 9.46 -16.57 21.57
N PRO A 127 9.31 -16.90 22.87
CA PRO A 127 9.31 -15.91 23.94
C PRO A 127 10.57 -15.03 23.91
N GLY A 128 10.39 -13.73 24.06
CA GLY A 128 11.47 -12.75 24.05
C GLY A 128 11.85 -12.22 22.67
N VAL A 129 11.41 -12.85 21.57
CA VAL A 129 11.64 -12.34 20.22
C VAL A 129 10.81 -11.07 20.00
N LYS A 130 11.47 -10.02 19.49
CA LYS A 130 10.89 -8.70 19.22
C LYS A 130 10.64 -8.56 17.72
N VAL A 131 9.37 -8.51 17.32
CA VAL A 131 8.97 -8.33 15.93
C VAL A 131 8.43 -6.91 15.74
N ALA A 132 9.05 -6.15 14.84
CA ALA A 132 8.56 -4.84 14.44
C ALA A 132 7.49 -4.95 13.35
N ALA A 133 6.57 -4.00 13.32
CA ALA A 133 5.62 -3.80 12.22
C ALA A 133 5.27 -2.31 12.11
N VAL A 134 4.83 -1.86 10.92
CA VAL A 134 4.35 -0.47 10.77
C VAL A 134 2.95 -0.35 11.36
N ASN A 135 2.76 0.66 12.21
CA ASN A 135 1.50 0.90 12.92
C ASN A 135 0.30 1.00 11.98
N ASN A 136 -0.83 0.48 12.45
CA ASN A 136 -2.14 0.57 11.81
C ASN A 136 -2.16 0.00 10.37
N THR A 137 -1.30 -1.01 10.09
CA THR A 137 -1.27 -1.70 8.80
C THR A 137 -1.95 -3.06 8.86
N THR A 138 -2.42 -3.54 7.69
CA THR A 138 -2.96 -4.90 7.54
C THR A 138 -1.92 -5.96 7.89
N THR A 139 -0.65 -5.67 7.64
CA THR A 139 0.49 -6.56 7.93
C THR A 139 0.72 -6.68 9.43
N MET A 140 0.67 -5.55 10.18
CA MET A 140 0.79 -5.58 11.64
C MET A 140 -0.33 -6.42 12.28
N ARG A 141 -1.58 -6.19 11.86
CA ARG A 141 -2.72 -7.00 12.35
C ARG A 141 -2.56 -8.47 12.03
N GLY A 142 -2.06 -8.79 10.82
CA GLY A 142 -1.74 -10.16 10.43
C GLY A 142 -0.65 -10.79 11.29
N ALA A 143 0.43 -10.07 11.57
CA ALA A 143 1.53 -10.54 12.42
C ALA A 143 1.07 -10.79 13.85
N ILE A 144 0.27 -9.89 14.45
CA ILE A 144 -0.32 -10.05 15.80
C ILE A 144 -1.23 -11.29 15.85
N ALA A 145 -2.03 -11.53 14.81
CA ALA A 145 -2.89 -12.71 14.77
C ALA A 145 -2.11 -14.02 14.57
N HIS A 146 -0.99 -13.97 13.86
CA HIS A 146 -0.17 -15.12 13.52
C HIS A 146 0.75 -15.57 14.66
N LEU A 147 1.51 -14.65 15.26
CA LEU A 147 2.48 -14.94 16.31
C LEU A 147 1.79 -15.07 17.68
N LYS A 148 2.20 -16.07 18.46
CA LYS A 148 1.61 -16.38 19.76
C LYS A 148 2.55 -16.08 20.93
N ASN A 149 3.86 -16.19 20.71
CA ASN A 149 4.90 -16.09 21.72
C ASN A 149 5.79 -14.86 21.55
N ALA A 150 6.13 -14.53 20.29
CA ALA A 150 6.93 -13.36 19.96
C ALA A 150 6.11 -12.07 20.11
N LYS A 151 6.76 -11.01 20.60
CA LYS A 151 6.11 -9.71 20.82
C LYS A 151 6.13 -8.86 19.56
N VAL A 152 4.95 -8.54 19.00
CA VAL A 152 4.81 -7.58 17.89
C VAL A 152 4.68 -6.15 18.45
N THR A 153 5.54 -5.25 18.00
CA THR A 153 5.52 -3.82 18.36
C THR A 153 5.40 -2.97 17.10
N GLY A 154 4.47 -2.00 17.14
CA GLY A 154 4.23 -1.07 16.02
C GLY A 154 5.13 0.16 16.11
N TYR A 155 5.62 0.62 14.95
CA TYR A 155 6.43 1.81 14.74
C TYR A 155 5.82 2.69 13.67
N GLN A 156 6.21 3.98 13.59
CA GLN A 156 5.55 4.92 12.70
C GLN A 156 5.99 4.79 11.25
N THR A 157 7.27 4.50 11.02
CA THR A 157 7.83 4.52 9.66
C THR A 157 8.64 3.27 9.33
N TYR A 158 8.77 3.01 8.03
CA TYR A 158 9.67 2.00 7.50
C TYR A 158 11.13 2.28 7.89
N ASP A 159 11.56 3.55 7.80
CA ASP A 159 12.95 3.94 8.04
C ASP A 159 13.35 3.76 9.51
N GLU A 160 12.43 4.03 10.45
CA GLU A 160 12.63 3.75 11.87
C GLU A 160 12.92 2.26 12.09
N ILE A 161 12.08 1.37 11.52
CA ILE A 161 12.25 -0.08 11.67
C ILE A 161 13.52 -0.57 10.95
N PHE A 162 13.85 0.04 9.79
CA PHE A 162 15.10 -0.26 9.09
C PHE A 162 16.31 -0.03 10.00
N GLY A 163 16.36 1.10 10.71
CA GLY A 163 17.42 1.41 11.69
C GLY A 163 17.46 0.39 12.83
N LEU A 164 16.32 0.10 13.45
CA LEU A 164 16.22 -0.86 14.56
C LEU A 164 16.66 -2.28 14.17
N LEU A 165 16.28 -2.75 12.97
CA LEU A 165 16.66 -4.07 12.47
C LEU A 165 18.18 -4.12 12.17
N ASN A 166 18.71 -3.08 11.54
CA ASN A 166 20.14 -2.97 11.22
C ASN A 166 21.02 -2.92 12.47
N ASN A 167 20.55 -2.28 13.55
CA ASN A 167 21.23 -2.20 14.82
C ASN A 167 21.00 -3.43 15.73
N GLY A 168 20.13 -4.37 15.32
CA GLY A 168 19.77 -5.55 16.08
C GLY A 168 18.87 -5.30 17.29
N GLU A 169 18.26 -4.12 17.39
CA GLU A 169 17.34 -3.73 18.47
C GLU A 169 15.99 -4.45 18.40
N VAL A 170 15.59 -4.87 17.19
CA VAL A 170 14.50 -5.81 16.93
C VAL A 170 15.04 -7.05 16.22
N ASP A 171 14.38 -8.19 16.41
CA ASP A 171 14.81 -9.47 15.88
C ASP A 171 14.27 -9.74 14.48
N ALA A 172 13.09 -9.18 14.18
CA ALA A 172 12.43 -9.32 12.88
C ALA A 172 11.52 -8.12 12.55
N PHE A 173 11.16 -8.01 11.26
CA PHE A 173 10.18 -7.06 10.76
C PHE A 173 9.15 -7.75 9.86
N ALA A 174 7.86 -7.49 10.11
CA ALA A 174 6.73 -8.00 9.35
C ALA A 174 6.30 -6.99 8.27
N LEU A 175 6.42 -7.35 6.99
CA LEU A 175 5.97 -6.52 5.87
C LEU A 175 5.68 -7.38 4.62
N SER A 176 5.33 -6.76 3.50
CA SER A 176 5.24 -7.45 2.22
C SER A 176 6.61 -7.95 1.77
N ARG A 177 6.63 -9.12 1.16
CA ARG A 177 7.86 -9.83 0.74
C ARG A 177 8.75 -9.02 -0.19
N ASP A 178 8.16 -8.28 -1.12
CA ASP A 178 8.86 -7.39 -2.05
C ASP A 178 9.66 -6.30 -1.32
N GLN A 179 9.02 -5.65 -0.33
CA GLN A 179 9.65 -4.63 0.52
C GLN A 179 10.76 -5.23 1.39
N LEU A 180 10.53 -6.41 1.95
CA LEU A 180 11.54 -7.11 2.76
C LEU A 180 12.73 -7.57 1.91
N ASN A 181 12.50 -8.03 0.68
CA ASN A 181 13.57 -8.36 -0.25
C ASN A 181 14.39 -7.12 -0.64
N ALA A 182 13.74 -5.97 -0.81
CA ALA A 182 14.44 -4.71 -1.05
C ALA A 182 15.27 -4.26 0.18
N MET A 183 14.76 -4.48 1.39
CA MET A 183 15.48 -4.23 2.65
C MET A 183 16.69 -5.17 2.79
N ALA A 184 16.53 -6.46 2.53
CA ALA A 184 17.60 -7.46 2.63
C ALA A 184 18.81 -7.13 1.74
N ARG A 185 18.57 -6.52 0.58
CA ARG A 185 19.67 -6.04 -0.29
C ARG A 185 20.48 -4.88 0.32
N LYS A 186 19.91 -4.16 1.29
CA LYS A 186 20.54 -3.00 1.94
C LYS A 186 21.14 -3.33 3.30
N ILE A 187 20.71 -4.42 3.96
CA ILE A 187 21.22 -4.86 5.27
C ILE A 187 21.85 -6.25 5.12
N PRO A 188 23.16 -6.35 4.94
CA PRO A 188 23.85 -7.63 4.78
C PRO A 188 23.60 -8.58 5.98
N GLY A 189 23.47 -9.86 5.69
CA GLY A 189 23.26 -10.89 6.70
C GLY A 189 21.83 -11.06 7.20
N THR A 190 20.91 -10.20 6.82
CA THR A 190 19.47 -10.41 7.07
C THR A 190 18.90 -11.47 6.12
N ARG A 191 17.79 -12.10 6.53
CA ARG A 191 17.13 -13.13 5.74
C ARG A 191 15.61 -12.94 5.74
N VAL A 192 15.01 -12.98 4.56
CA VAL A 192 13.55 -13.02 4.40
C VAL A 192 13.10 -14.47 4.52
N LEU A 193 12.13 -14.76 5.39
CA LEU A 193 11.61 -16.11 5.59
C LEU A 193 10.79 -16.56 4.37
N GLY A 194 10.84 -17.86 4.06
CA GLY A 194 10.22 -18.44 2.87
C GLY A 194 8.69 -18.52 2.93
N GLU A 195 8.14 -18.61 4.13
CA GLU A 195 6.71 -18.80 4.37
C GLU A 195 5.93 -17.47 4.23
N THR A 196 4.62 -17.57 4.02
CA THR A 196 3.69 -16.44 3.95
C THR A 196 2.65 -16.58 5.04
N PHE A 197 2.60 -15.63 5.99
CA PHE A 197 1.59 -15.66 7.06
C PHE A 197 0.26 -15.02 6.65
N LYS A 198 0.27 -14.16 5.63
CA LYS A 198 -0.93 -13.48 5.13
C LYS A 198 -0.75 -13.06 3.69
N GLN A 199 -1.80 -13.21 2.88
CA GLN A 199 -1.90 -12.50 1.61
C GLN A 199 -2.66 -11.19 1.84
N THR A 200 -2.09 -10.10 1.36
CA THR A 200 -2.68 -8.76 1.41
C THR A 200 -3.12 -8.38 0.02
N VAL A 201 -4.35 -7.95 -0.13
CA VAL A 201 -4.90 -7.47 -1.39
C VAL A 201 -4.94 -5.95 -1.38
N THR A 202 -4.48 -5.31 -2.46
CA THR A 202 -4.52 -3.86 -2.64
C THR A 202 -5.58 -3.50 -3.67
N ALA A 203 -6.40 -2.51 -3.34
CA ALA A 203 -7.49 -2.04 -4.18
C ALA A 203 -7.52 -0.50 -4.23
N VAL A 204 -8.18 0.05 -5.24
CA VAL A 204 -8.57 1.45 -5.23
C VAL A 204 -9.63 1.67 -4.15
N ALA A 205 -9.58 2.81 -3.47
CA ALA A 205 -10.55 3.16 -2.44
C ALA A 205 -10.89 4.66 -2.46
N VAL A 206 -12.11 4.95 -2.00
CA VAL A 206 -12.65 6.30 -1.83
C VAL A 206 -13.23 6.44 -0.42
N PRO A 207 -13.38 7.66 0.15
CA PRO A 207 -14.04 7.85 1.44
C PRO A 207 -15.46 7.28 1.46
N LEU A 208 -16.02 7.00 2.65
CA LEU A 208 -17.43 6.63 2.80
C LEU A 208 -18.35 7.71 2.21
N ASN A 209 -19.54 7.30 1.78
CA ASN A 209 -20.56 8.19 1.20
C ASN A 209 -20.15 8.86 -0.13
N HIS A 210 -19.19 8.29 -0.87
CA HIS A 210 -18.77 8.74 -2.21
C HIS A 210 -19.06 7.68 -3.29
N PRO A 211 -20.34 7.33 -3.56
CA PRO A 211 -20.70 6.24 -4.48
C PRO A 211 -20.38 6.56 -5.95
N LEU A 212 -20.44 7.84 -6.37
CA LEU A 212 -20.10 8.23 -7.74
C LEU A 212 -18.58 8.13 -7.96
N ALA A 213 -17.78 8.54 -6.96
CA ALA A 213 -16.33 8.38 -6.99
C ALA A 213 -15.95 6.89 -7.03
N LEU A 214 -16.61 6.02 -6.25
CA LEU A 214 -16.40 4.58 -6.31
C LEU A 214 -16.74 4.00 -7.68
N ALA A 215 -17.89 4.39 -8.24
CA ALA A 215 -18.31 3.91 -9.56
C ALA A 215 -17.31 4.29 -10.65
N PHE A 216 -16.83 5.54 -10.64
CA PHE A 216 -15.78 6.01 -11.56
C PHE A 216 -14.47 5.25 -11.35
N ALA A 217 -13.98 5.13 -10.12
CA ALA A 217 -12.74 4.44 -9.80
C ALA A 217 -12.81 2.95 -10.19
N THR A 218 -13.98 2.32 -10.02
CA THR A 218 -14.22 0.94 -10.43
C THR A 218 -14.14 0.78 -11.94
N ALA A 219 -14.82 1.65 -12.70
CA ALA A 219 -14.79 1.62 -14.15
C ALA A 219 -13.36 1.86 -14.67
N PHE A 220 -12.67 2.87 -14.15
CA PHE A 220 -11.28 3.17 -14.51
C PHE A 220 -10.37 1.96 -14.25
N MET A 221 -10.41 1.37 -13.06
CA MET A 221 -9.53 0.24 -12.72
C MET A 221 -9.83 -1.01 -13.56
N THR A 222 -11.10 -1.28 -13.84
CA THR A 222 -11.50 -2.38 -14.72
C THR A 222 -10.92 -2.19 -16.13
N GLU A 223 -11.02 -0.98 -16.66
CA GLU A 223 -10.44 -0.63 -17.94
C GLU A 223 -8.91 -0.67 -17.91
N ALA A 224 -8.25 -0.09 -16.89
CA ALA A 224 -6.80 -0.07 -16.75
C ALA A 224 -6.18 -1.47 -16.67
N ILE A 225 -6.88 -2.42 -16.05
CA ILE A 225 -6.46 -3.83 -16.01
C ILE A 225 -6.54 -4.45 -17.41
N SER A 226 -7.62 -4.18 -18.17
CA SER A 226 -7.88 -4.82 -19.47
C SER A 226 -7.11 -4.20 -20.63
N ASN A 227 -6.89 -2.88 -20.62
CA ASN A 227 -6.26 -2.14 -21.73
C ASN A 227 -4.73 -1.98 -21.61
N GLY A 228 -4.13 -2.52 -20.53
CA GLY A 228 -2.70 -2.46 -20.28
C GLY A 228 -2.20 -1.22 -19.55
N THR A 229 -3.04 -0.27 -19.16
CA THR A 229 -2.66 0.92 -18.38
C THR A 229 -2.02 0.53 -17.05
N LEU A 230 -2.60 -0.46 -16.34
CA LEU A 230 -2.00 -0.98 -15.10
C LEU A 230 -0.63 -1.62 -15.36
N ARG A 231 -0.47 -2.41 -16.44
CA ARG A 231 0.82 -3.00 -16.82
C ARG A 231 1.87 -1.91 -17.06
N LYS A 232 1.51 -0.87 -17.82
CA LYS A 232 2.37 0.29 -18.08
C LYS A 232 2.80 0.98 -16.77
N ALA A 233 1.88 1.16 -15.83
CA ALA A 233 2.21 1.74 -14.52
C ALA A 233 3.23 0.89 -13.75
N TYR A 234 3.11 -0.45 -13.79
CA TYR A 234 4.11 -1.36 -13.21
C TYR A 234 5.46 -1.23 -13.91
N ASP A 235 5.47 -1.25 -15.25
CA ASP A 235 6.70 -1.19 -16.06
C ASP A 235 7.48 0.11 -15.84
N ASN A 236 6.78 1.24 -15.77
CA ASN A 236 7.35 2.56 -15.47
C ASN A 236 8.04 2.62 -14.11
N ASN A 237 7.59 1.80 -13.17
CA ASN A 237 8.08 1.79 -11.78
C ASN A 237 9.01 0.60 -11.48
N GLY A 238 9.62 -0.01 -12.52
CA GLY A 238 10.62 -1.06 -12.38
C GLY A 238 10.06 -2.44 -12.03
N LEU A 239 8.75 -2.64 -12.16
CA LEU A 239 8.04 -3.87 -11.82
C LEU A 239 7.69 -4.73 -13.06
N LYS A 240 8.55 -4.70 -14.09
CA LYS A 240 8.32 -5.38 -15.38
C LYS A 240 8.06 -6.88 -15.23
N ASP A 241 8.80 -7.54 -14.35
CA ASP A 241 8.70 -8.97 -14.10
C ASP A 241 7.68 -9.33 -13.01
N THR A 242 7.04 -8.32 -12.39
CA THR A 242 6.03 -8.54 -11.36
C THR A 242 4.69 -8.89 -12.00
N PRO A 243 4.12 -10.08 -11.73
CA PRO A 243 2.83 -10.44 -12.29
C PRO A 243 1.72 -9.55 -11.73
N ILE A 244 0.83 -9.10 -12.60
CA ILE A 244 -0.41 -8.46 -12.18
C ILE A 244 -1.33 -9.53 -11.64
N ARG A 245 -1.64 -9.46 -10.34
CA ARG A 245 -2.56 -10.37 -9.66
C ARG A 245 -3.90 -9.68 -9.37
N ALA A 246 -4.46 -9.04 -10.41
CA ALA A 246 -5.75 -8.40 -10.30
C ALA A 246 -6.86 -9.46 -10.10
N LYS A 247 -7.84 -9.14 -9.25
CA LYS A 247 -9.08 -9.92 -9.14
C LYS A 247 -10.23 -9.00 -9.52
N THR A 248 -10.87 -9.29 -10.62
CA THR A 248 -12.21 -8.79 -10.93
C THR A 248 -13.19 -9.47 -9.97
N GLN A 249 -13.92 -8.67 -9.20
CA GLN A 249 -15.02 -9.16 -8.38
C GLN A 249 -16.19 -9.54 -9.26
#